data_3803a2b5443c12cae43f4098652cfb26
#
_entry.id   3803a2b5443c12cae43f4098652cfb26
#
_cell.length_a   1.000
_cell.length_b   1.000
_cell.length_c   1.000
_cell.angle_alpha   90.00
_cell.angle_beta   90.00
_cell.angle_gamma   90.00
#
_symmetry.space_group_name_H-M   'P 1'
#
loop_
_entity.id
_entity.type
_entity.pdbx_description
1 polymer ?
#
loop_
_entity_poly.entity_id
_entity_poly.type
_entity_poly.pdbx_seq_one_letter_code
_entity_poly.pdbx_strand_id
1 'polypeptide(L)'
;MAEASKKNILTYEGLKALEDELQDLKVNQRREVAQKIKEAREQGDLSENAEYDAAKDEQRDIEARIEEIEKILKNAEVIVEDDVDLDKINIGCKVRILDLEYDEELEYKIVGSTEANSLKGKISNESPVGSALIGAKKGQTIEVETQVGVLRYKILEIQRSN
;
A
#
# COMPACT_ATOMS: atom_id res chain seq x y z
N MET A 1 16.44 24.65 2.94
CA MET A 1 16.31 23.55 3.92
C MET A 1 15.66 22.36 3.25
N ALA A 2 16.33 21.21 3.33
CA ALA A 2 15.72 20.00 2.86
C ALA A 2 14.51 19.68 3.76
N GLU A 3 13.37 19.45 3.16
CA GLU A 3 12.23 18.96 3.90
C GLU A 3 12.61 17.61 4.52
N ALA A 4 12.27 17.41 5.78
CA ALA A 4 12.44 16.10 6.39
C ALA A 4 11.64 15.09 5.59
N SER A 5 12.30 14.08 5.03
CA SER A 5 11.58 13.05 4.29
C SER A 5 10.59 12.36 5.21
N LYS A 6 9.35 12.33 4.79
CA LYS A 6 8.30 11.64 5.52
C LYS A 6 8.62 10.15 5.51
N LYS A 7 8.67 9.52 6.70
CA LYS A 7 8.91 8.09 6.79
C LYS A 7 7.69 7.32 6.29
N ASN A 8 7.94 6.27 5.54
CA ASN A 8 6.91 5.34 5.11
C ASN A 8 6.68 4.31 6.23
N ILE A 9 5.48 4.31 6.76
CA ILE A 9 5.12 3.39 7.84
C ILE A 9 4.64 2.08 7.22
N LEU A 10 5.29 0.98 7.60
CA LEU A 10 5.00 -0.35 7.07
C LEU A 10 4.75 -1.34 8.19
N THR A 11 3.89 -2.31 7.92
CA THR A 11 3.81 -3.52 8.73
C THR A 11 4.96 -4.44 8.32
N TYR A 12 5.29 -5.41 9.16
CA TYR A 12 6.31 -6.41 8.82
C TYR A 12 5.94 -7.15 7.51
N GLU A 13 4.68 -7.51 7.36
CA GLU A 13 4.19 -8.18 6.14
C GLU A 13 4.37 -7.30 4.91
N GLY A 14 4.05 -6.01 5.01
CA GLY A 14 4.22 -5.06 3.92
C GLY A 14 5.67 -4.87 3.54
N LEU A 15 6.56 -4.77 4.54
CA LEU A 15 8.00 -4.69 4.31
C LEU A 15 8.49 -5.91 3.53
N LYS A 16 8.12 -7.10 4.00
CA LYS A 16 8.53 -8.34 3.35
C LYS A 16 8.00 -8.45 1.92
N ALA A 17 6.74 -8.07 1.71
CA ALA A 17 6.15 -8.09 0.38
C ALA A 17 6.91 -7.18 -0.59
N LEU A 18 7.31 -5.99 -0.14
CA LEU A 18 8.09 -5.07 -0.97
C LEU A 18 9.50 -5.59 -1.25
N GLU A 19 10.15 -6.19 -0.25
CA GLU A 19 11.46 -6.80 -0.44
C GLU A 19 11.41 -7.95 -1.44
N ASP A 20 10.39 -8.80 -1.35
CA ASP A 20 10.19 -9.93 -2.28
C ASP A 20 9.90 -9.42 -3.69
N GLU A 21 9.06 -8.40 -3.82
CA GLU A 21 8.78 -7.77 -5.12
C GLU A 21 10.05 -7.18 -5.73
N LEU A 22 10.84 -6.48 -4.93
CA LEU A 22 12.09 -5.87 -5.38
C LEU A 22 13.06 -6.93 -5.89
N GLN A 23 13.20 -8.03 -5.16
CA GLN A 23 14.07 -9.12 -5.57
C GLN A 23 13.60 -9.74 -6.89
N ASP A 24 12.30 -9.99 -7.04
CA ASP A 24 11.74 -10.52 -8.27
C ASP A 24 11.97 -9.60 -9.47
N LEU A 25 11.78 -8.29 -9.26
CA LEU A 25 12.04 -7.30 -10.30
C LEU A 25 13.51 -7.31 -10.74
N LYS A 26 14.44 -7.31 -9.79
CA LYS A 26 15.88 -7.25 -10.08
C LYS A 26 16.43 -8.52 -10.67
N VAL A 27 15.96 -9.68 -10.18
CA VAL A 27 16.52 -10.98 -10.58
C VAL A 27 15.79 -11.56 -11.78
N ASN A 28 14.47 -11.61 -11.71
CA ASN A 28 13.67 -12.31 -12.73
C ASN A 28 13.16 -11.40 -13.84
N GLN A 29 12.49 -10.32 -13.49
CA GLN A 29 11.82 -9.49 -14.50
C GLN A 29 12.81 -8.71 -15.37
N ARG A 30 13.90 -8.23 -14.79
CA ARG A 30 14.98 -7.59 -15.59
C ARG A 30 15.52 -8.54 -16.64
N ARG A 31 15.78 -9.78 -16.23
CA ARG A 31 16.33 -10.80 -17.14
C ARG A 31 15.33 -11.15 -18.24
N GLU A 32 14.07 -11.35 -17.87
CA GLU A 32 13.02 -11.68 -18.85
C GLU A 32 12.82 -10.57 -19.88
N VAL A 33 12.80 -9.32 -19.44
CA VAL A 33 12.63 -8.20 -20.38
C VAL A 33 13.87 -7.99 -21.24
N ALA A 34 15.06 -8.20 -20.69
CA ALA A 34 16.30 -8.16 -21.48
C ALA A 34 16.28 -9.19 -22.60
N GLN A 35 15.77 -10.40 -22.31
CA GLN A 35 15.63 -11.45 -23.29
C GLN A 35 14.60 -11.07 -24.39
N LYS A 36 13.48 -10.47 -24.00
CA LYS A 36 12.48 -9.97 -24.95
C LYS A 36 13.05 -8.92 -25.89
N ILE A 37 13.84 -8.00 -25.35
CA ILE A 37 14.51 -6.96 -26.16
C ILE A 37 15.48 -7.58 -27.15
N LYS A 38 16.28 -8.55 -26.71
CA LYS A 38 17.23 -9.27 -27.57
C LYS A 38 16.49 -9.97 -28.71
N GLU A 39 15.45 -10.71 -28.39
CA GLU A 39 14.64 -11.43 -29.38
C GLU A 39 14.00 -10.48 -30.40
N ALA A 40 13.47 -9.35 -29.91
CA ALA A 40 12.86 -8.35 -30.81
C ALA A 40 13.90 -7.74 -31.77
N ARG A 41 15.12 -7.50 -31.29
CA ARG A 41 16.22 -7.02 -32.13
C ARG A 41 16.57 -8.00 -33.23
N GLU A 42 16.58 -9.28 -32.91
CA GLU A 42 16.93 -10.33 -33.87
C GLU A 42 15.89 -10.49 -34.98
N GLN A 43 14.66 -9.99 -34.78
CA GLN A 43 13.59 -10.07 -35.78
C GLN A 43 13.66 -9.01 -36.88
N GLY A 44 14.59 -8.08 -36.84
CA GLY A 44 14.85 -7.19 -37.95
C GLY A 44 14.66 -5.70 -37.69
N ASP A 45 13.89 -5.01 -38.53
CA ASP A 45 13.80 -3.55 -38.55
C ASP A 45 13.21 -2.98 -37.24
N LEU A 46 14.06 -2.28 -36.50
CA LEU A 46 13.67 -1.69 -35.21
C LEU A 46 12.75 -0.49 -35.34
N SER A 47 12.69 0.15 -36.50
CA SER A 47 11.86 1.34 -36.71
C SER A 47 10.36 1.03 -36.74
N GLU A 48 9.98 -0.20 -37.08
CA GLU A 48 8.59 -0.66 -37.15
C GLU A 48 8.33 -1.87 -36.25
N ASN A 49 9.22 -2.15 -35.31
CA ASN A 49 9.12 -3.32 -34.46
C ASN A 49 8.33 -3.01 -33.19
N ALA A 50 7.02 -3.29 -33.23
CA ALA A 50 6.13 -3.07 -32.10
C ALA A 50 6.51 -3.91 -30.87
N GLU A 51 7.07 -5.11 -31.07
CA GLU A 51 7.54 -5.95 -29.97
C GLU A 51 8.73 -5.35 -29.27
N TYR A 52 9.65 -4.74 -30.02
CA TYR A 52 10.79 -4.02 -29.46
C TYR A 52 10.33 -2.84 -28.60
N ASP A 53 9.43 -2.02 -29.13
CA ASP A 53 8.91 -0.87 -28.41
C ASP A 53 8.17 -1.28 -27.15
N ALA A 54 7.36 -2.32 -27.21
CA ALA A 54 6.65 -2.84 -26.04
C ALA A 54 7.63 -3.36 -24.97
N ALA A 55 8.68 -4.06 -25.37
CA ALA A 55 9.70 -4.56 -24.46
C ALA A 55 10.49 -3.43 -23.80
N LYS A 56 10.78 -2.36 -24.54
CA LYS A 56 11.46 -1.17 -23.98
C LYS A 56 10.56 -0.44 -22.99
N ASP A 57 9.26 -0.36 -23.26
CA ASP A 57 8.29 0.23 -22.32
C ASP A 57 8.21 -0.61 -21.05
N GLU A 58 8.14 -1.92 -21.18
CA GLU A 58 8.15 -2.84 -20.03
C GLU A 58 9.42 -2.66 -19.20
N GLN A 59 10.58 -2.52 -19.84
CA GLN A 59 11.85 -2.28 -19.15
C GLN A 59 11.80 -0.99 -18.33
N ARG A 60 11.26 0.09 -18.90
CA ARG A 60 11.11 1.36 -18.19
C ARG A 60 10.21 1.22 -16.97
N ASP A 61 9.10 0.50 -17.10
CA ASP A 61 8.17 0.29 -16.00
C ASP A 61 8.81 -0.51 -14.88
N ILE A 62 9.60 -1.54 -15.22
CA ILE A 62 10.35 -2.34 -14.24
C ILE A 62 11.35 -1.46 -13.49
N GLU A 63 12.14 -0.65 -14.20
CA GLU A 63 13.15 0.21 -13.56
C GLU A 63 12.50 1.28 -12.69
N ALA A 64 11.38 1.85 -13.13
CA ALA A 64 10.63 2.83 -12.34
C ALA A 64 10.08 2.21 -11.04
N ARG A 65 9.58 0.99 -11.13
CA ARG A 65 9.06 0.29 -9.94
C ARG A 65 10.18 -0.05 -8.95
N ILE A 66 11.33 -0.49 -9.46
CA ILE A 66 12.52 -0.75 -8.62
C ILE A 66 12.90 0.52 -7.85
N GLU A 67 13.00 1.65 -8.54
CA GLU A 67 13.35 2.93 -7.92
C GLU A 67 12.34 3.32 -6.86
N GLU A 68 11.05 3.17 -7.15
CA GLU A 68 9.97 3.48 -6.22
C GLU A 68 10.07 2.64 -4.94
N ILE A 69 10.26 1.31 -5.08
CA ILE A 69 10.39 0.42 -3.93
C ILE A 69 11.63 0.75 -3.11
N GLU A 70 12.75 1.01 -3.76
CA GLU A 70 14.00 1.37 -3.07
C GLU A 70 13.84 2.66 -2.26
N LYS A 71 13.10 3.64 -2.78
CA LYS A 71 12.79 4.87 -2.04
C LYS A 71 11.90 4.59 -0.83
N ILE A 72 10.88 3.74 -1.00
CA ILE A 72 9.99 3.36 0.10
C ILE A 72 10.78 2.67 1.20
N LEU A 73 11.62 1.70 0.85
CA LEU A 73 12.41 0.93 1.82
C LEU A 73 13.47 1.77 2.52
N LYS A 74 14.04 2.75 1.82
CA LYS A 74 15.05 3.64 2.40
C LYS A 74 14.49 4.47 3.56
N ASN A 75 13.23 4.86 3.48
CA ASN A 75 12.56 5.68 4.49
C ASN A 75 11.51 4.89 5.27
N ALA A 76 11.65 3.57 5.33
CA ALA A 76 10.66 2.72 5.99
C ALA A 76 10.82 2.72 7.50
N GLU A 77 9.68 2.77 8.19
CA GLU A 77 9.59 2.53 9.61
C GLU A 77 8.63 1.37 9.82
N VAL A 78 9.13 0.28 10.42
CA VAL A 78 8.33 -0.93 10.63
C VAL A 78 7.67 -0.89 11.99
N ILE A 79 6.36 -1.09 12.00
CA ILE A 79 5.60 -1.19 13.25
C ILE A 79 5.65 -2.64 13.72
N VAL A 80 6.12 -2.81 14.95
CA VAL A 80 6.19 -4.13 15.60
C VAL A 80 4.83 -4.43 16.20
N GLU A 81 4.24 -5.56 15.81
CA GLU A 81 2.89 -5.96 16.27
C GLU A 81 2.75 -5.99 17.80
N ASP A 82 3.80 -6.35 18.51
CA ASP A 82 3.78 -6.44 19.96
C ASP A 82 3.61 -5.08 20.66
N ASP A 83 3.91 -4.01 19.96
CA ASP A 83 3.78 -2.64 20.48
C ASP A 83 2.41 -2.03 20.18
N VAL A 84 1.51 -2.79 19.56
CA VAL A 84 0.18 -2.28 19.23
C VAL A 84 -0.70 -2.24 20.47
N ASP A 85 -1.14 -1.05 20.83
CA ASP A 85 -2.09 -0.82 21.92
C ASP A 85 -3.51 -1.09 21.41
N LEU A 86 -4.14 -2.15 21.91
CA LEU A 86 -5.50 -2.53 21.50
C LEU A 86 -6.59 -1.65 22.12
N ASP A 87 -6.22 -0.75 23.06
CA ASP A 87 -7.19 0.21 23.61
C ASP A 87 -7.50 1.32 22.63
N LYS A 88 -6.61 1.55 21.67
CA LYS A 88 -6.76 2.57 20.64
C LYS A 88 -6.44 1.99 19.27
N ILE A 89 -7.07 2.53 18.24
CA ILE A 89 -6.76 2.13 16.88
C ILE A 89 -5.43 2.75 16.47
N ASN A 90 -4.52 1.90 16.00
CA ASN A 90 -3.21 2.28 15.45
C ASN A 90 -3.02 1.61 14.10
N ILE A 91 -1.95 2.02 13.39
CA ILE A 91 -1.57 1.33 12.15
C ILE A 91 -1.23 -0.12 12.50
N GLY A 92 -1.72 -1.05 11.68
CA GLY A 92 -1.57 -2.49 11.91
C GLY A 92 -2.76 -3.14 12.59
N CYS A 93 -3.71 -2.35 13.09
CA CYS A 93 -4.92 -2.89 13.69
C CYS A 93 -5.95 -3.26 12.63
N LYS A 94 -6.71 -4.30 12.93
CA LYS A 94 -7.90 -4.66 12.20
C LYS A 94 -9.10 -4.16 13.00
N VAL A 95 -9.97 -3.40 12.37
CA VAL A 95 -11.11 -2.80 13.05
C VAL A 95 -12.41 -3.21 12.39
N ARG A 96 -13.41 -3.47 13.22
CA ARG A 96 -14.78 -3.67 12.77
C ARG A 96 -15.58 -2.46 13.20
N ILE A 97 -16.24 -1.84 12.24
CA ILE A 97 -17.04 -0.63 12.45
C ILE A 97 -18.45 -0.82 11.90
N LEU A 98 -19.38 -0.04 12.48
CA LEU A 98 -20.77 -0.02 12.03
C LEU A 98 -21.05 1.31 11.36
N ASP A 99 -21.48 1.25 10.10
CA ASP A 99 -21.99 2.42 9.39
C ASP A 99 -23.39 2.73 9.94
N LEU A 100 -23.50 3.87 10.64
CA LEU A 100 -24.75 4.24 11.31
C LEU A 100 -25.86 4.67 10.34
N GLU A 101 -25.48 5.08 9.14
CA GLU A 101 -26.46 5.50 8.13
C GLU A 101 -27.14 4.31 7.46
N TYR A 102 -26.35 3.31 7.09
CA TYR A 102 -26.84 2.13 6.38
C TYR A 102 -26.99 0.88 7.25
N ASP A 103 -26.63 0.99 8.54
CA ASP A 103 -26.66 -0.13 9.49
C ASP A 103 -25.89 -1.35 8.97
N GLU A 104 -24.69 -1.08 8.41
CA GLU A 104 -23.85 -2.08 7.79
C GLU A 104 -22.51 -2.20 8.53
N GLU A 105 -22.10 -3.42 8.84
CA GLU A 105 -20.80 -3.68 9.45
C GLU A 105 -19.72 -3.75 8.38
N LEU A 106 -18.62 -3.07 8.63
CA LEU A 106 -17.45 -3.05 7.76
C LEU A 106 -16.22 -3.45 8.55
N GLU A 107 -15.30 -4.13 7.90
CA GLU A 107 -14.04 -4.54 8.49
C GLU A 107 -12.88 -3.98 7.69
N TYR A 108 -11.97 -3.28 8.35
CA TYR A 108 -10.81 -2.68 7.71
C TYR A 108 -9.54 -2.96 8.50
N LYS A 109 -8.43 -3.10 7.77
CA LYS A 109 -7.08 -3.09 8.35
C LYS A 109 -6.47 -1.73 8.06
N ILE A 110 -5.96 -1.07 9.11
CA ILE A 110 -5.30 0.23 8.95
C ILE A 110 -3.83 -0.03 8.63
N VAL A 111 -3.38 0.49 7.49
CA VAL A 111 -2.01 0.28 6.99
C VAL A 111 -1.39 1.62 6.58
N GLY A 112 -0.09 1.61 6.30
CA GLY A 112 0.56 2.77 5.69
C GLY A 112 0.10 2.93 4.24
N SER A 113 0.28 4.14 3.69
CA SER A 113 -0.21 4.49 2.35
C SER A 113 0.30 3.55 1.25
N THR A 114 1.50 3.01 1.42
CA THR A 114 2.11 2.12 0.42
C THR A 114 1.48 0.74 0.37
N GLU A 115 0.81 0.32 1.45
CA GLU A 115 0.15 -0.98 1.54
C GLU A 115 -1.36 -0.89 1.27
N ALA A 116 -1.91 0.31 1.14
CA ALA A 116 -3.35 0.52 1.03
C ALA A 116 -3.92 -0.18 -0.22
N ASN A 117 -5.03 -0.89 -0.02
CA ASN A 117 -5.75 -1.56 -1.08
C ASN A 117 -7.20 -1.72 -0.65
N SER A 118 -8.07 -0.84 -1.13
CA SER A 118 -9.48 -0.81 -0.74
C SER A 118 -10.21 -2.10 -1.09
N LEU A 119 -9.83 -2.79 -2.16
CA LEU A 119 -10.45 -4.06 -2.55
C LEU A 119 -10.19 -5.18 -1.55
N LYS A 120 -9.07 -5.09 -0.80
CA LYS A 120 -8.71 -6.06 0.24
C LYS A 120 -9.05 -5.57 1.64
N GLY A 121 -9.78 -4.47 1.76
CA GLY A 121 -10.14 -3.89 3.06
C GLY A 121 -8.97 -3.24 3.79
N LYS A 122 -7.89 -2.90 3.09
CA LYS A 122 -6.72 -2.23 3.66
C LYS A 122 -6.82 -0.74 3.37
N ILE A 123 -7.05 0.07 4.39
CA ILE A 123 -7.17 1.51 4.23
C ILE A 123 -5.97 2.23 4.83
N SER A 124 -5.58 3.31 4.16
CA SER A 124 -4.45 4.13 4.59
C SER A 124 -4.77 4.91 5.86
N ASN A 125 -3.79 5.03 6.75
CA ASN A 125 -3.87 5.94 7.88
C ASN A 125 -4.02 7.41 7.46
N GLU A 126 -3.71 7.72 6.21
CA GLU A 126 -3.83 9.06 5.64
C GLU A 126 -5.17 9.30 4.93
N SER A 127 -5.95 8.24 4.68
CA SER A 127 -7.28 8.38 4.09
C SER A 127 -8.24 9.05 5.07
N PRO A 128 -9.35 9.66 4.59
CA PRO A 128 -10.31 10.31 5.51
C PRO A 128 -10.84 9.38 6.59
N VAL A 129 -11.24 8.16 6.23
CA VAL A 129 -11.73 7.18 7.21
C VAL A 129 -10.60 6.68 8.11
N GLY A 130 -9.46 6.33 7.52
CA GLY A 130 -8.31 5.83 8.28
C GLY A 130 -7.80 6.84 9.29
N SER A 131 -7.66 8.12 8.88
CA SER A 131 -7.17 9.16 9.79
C SER A 131 -8.17 9.45 10.93
N ALA A 132 -9.46 9.34 10.67
CA ALA A 132 -10.48 9.50 11.70
C ALA A 132 -10.51 8.33 12.68
N LEU A 133 -10.16 7.12 12.22
CA LEU A 133 -10.11 5.92 13.06
C LEU A 133 -8.90 5.91 13.99
N ILE A 134 -7.75 6.43 13.54
CA ILE A 134 -6.52 6.44 14.35
C ILE A 134 -6.75 7.16 15.68
N GLY A 135 -6.39 6.50 16.78
CA GLY A 135 -6.54 7.04 18.12
C GLY A 135 -7.92 6.85 18.74
N ALA A 136 -8.88 6.34 17.98
CA ALA A 136 -10.23 6.09 18.48
C ALA A 136 -10.28 4.80 19.29
N LYS A 137 -11.27 4.70 20.17
CA LYS A 137 -11.43 3.58 21.12
C LYS A 137 -12.68 2.76 20.78
N LYS A 138 -12.68 1.52 21.22
CA LYS A 138 -13.85 0.64 21.10
C LYS A 138 -15.08 1.29 21.75
N GLY A 139 -16.20 1.23 21.03
CA GLY A 139 -17.46 1.83 21.46
C GLY A 139 -17.63 3.31 21.11
N GLN A 140 -16.56 3.95 20.66
CA GLN A 140 -16.60 5.37 20.25
C GLN A 140 -17.27 5.50 18.88
N THR A 141 -17.99 6.60 18.68
CA THR A 141 -18.53 6.98 17.37
C THR A 141 -17.64 8.05 16.79
N ILE A 142 -17.21 7.88 15.54
CA ILE A 142 -16.40 8.87 14.83
C ILE A 142 -17.18 9.48 13.67
N GLU A 143 -16.83 10.70 13.31
CA GLU A 143 -17.39 11.40 12.16
C GLU A 143 -16.30 11.58 11.10
N VAL A 144 -16.63 11.29 9.83
CA VAL A 144 -15.73 11.46 8.70
C VAL A 144 -16.37 12.45 7.73
N GLU A 145 -15.71 13.56 7.47
CA GLU A 145 -16.16 14.52 6.48
C GLU A 145 -15.74 14.06 5.10
N THR A 146 -16.70 13.95 4.19
CA THR A 146 -16.46 13.60 2.79
C THR A 146 -17.13 14.63 1.89
N GLN A 147 -16.82 14.56 0.60
CA GLN A 147 -17.42 15.45 -0.40
C GLN A 147 -18.94 15.29 -0.51
N VAL A 148 -19.46 14.13 -0.11
CA VAL A 148 -20.90 13.84 -0.17
C VAL A 148 -21.61 14.04 1.17
N GLY A 149 -20.88 14.49 2.21
CA GLY A 149 -21.45 14.76 3.53
C GLY A 149 -20.64 14.10 4.64
N VAL A 150 -21.21 14.13 5.85
CA VAL A 150 -20.59 13.57 7.04
C VAL A 150 -21.06 12.13 7.21
N LEU A 151 -20.10 11.20 7.32
CA LEU A 151 -20.36 9.80 7.60
C LEU A 151 -20.07 9.51 9.07
N ARG A 152 -20.88 8.67 9.70
CA ARG A 152 -20.70 8.30 11.11
C ARG A 152 -20.50 6.80 11.23
N TYR A 153 -19.48 6.42 11.99
CA TYR A 153 -19.15 5.03 12.24
C TYR A 153 -18.95 4.78 13.72
N LYS A 154 -19.52 3.68 14.20
CA LYS A 154 -19.28 3.22 15.57
C LYS A 154 -18.24 2.11 15.54
N ILE A 155 -17.27 2.20 16.43
CA ILE A 155 -16.20 1.21 16.53
C ILE A 155 -16.68 0.03 17.37
N LEU A 156 -16.83 -1.12 16.73
CA LEU A 156 -17.34 -2.33 17.38
C LEU A 156 -16.23 -3.16 17.99
N GLU A 157 -15.10 -3.31 17.30
CA GLU A 157 -14.02 -4.16 17.76
C GLU A 157 -12.69 -3.71 17.18
N ILE A 158 -11.63 -3.84 17.99
CA ILE A 158 -10.24 -3.58 17.59
C ILE A 158 -9.45 -4.86 17.83
N GLN A 159 -8.76 -5.35 16.79
CA GLN A 159 -7.98 -6.57 16.86
C GLN A 159 -6.58 -6.33 16.30
N ARG A 160 -5.63 -7.15 16.74
CA ARG A 160 -4.35 -7.24 16.07
C ARG A 160 -4.55 -7.92 14.73
N SER A 161 -3.88 -7.39 13.73
CA SER A 161 -3.84 -8.04 12.43
C SER A 161 -2.77 -9.13 12.44
N ASN A 162 -3.16 -10.34 12.28
CA ASN A 162 -2.23 -11.46 12.08
C ASN A 162 -2.11 -11.75 10.61
#